data_405eb583b912ba5a5a601fd19c9f5a28
#
_entry.id   405eb583b912ba5a5a601fd19c9f5a28
#
_cell.length_a   1.000
_cell.length_b   1.000
_cell.length_c   1.000
_cell.angle_alpha   90.00
_cell.angle_beta   90.00
_cell.angle_gamma   90.00
#
_symmetry.space_group_name_H-M   'P 1'
#
loop_
_entity.id
_entity.type
_entity.pdbx_description
1 polymer ?
#
loop_
_entity_poly.entity_id
_entity_poly.type
_entity_poly.pdbx_seq_one_letter_code
_entity_poly.pdbx_strand_id
1 'polypeptide(L)'
;MIKSVTIKDFFSFKGENRIDLNQGVNVLLGINGSGKTSFINAFRLLFEGVCGVGFEKLFQTEWGGFREVVNACGETIPEYIALKFVFDADKLKTLSPKSPFVSDVHYRIIIRPLGDTSYTLEEKLWTADKRDKSQYFTYLKFENGRGLLSVYHTSGIKTEKFTGDTSEQELILRQLSDPKRFLPSQTIRTAIAQMALYETFDTSSHSVVRDPATTNSDIRLSFNGANLTALLSNLSSDPISFERIESQLSNINRFFKGFHFQLFGSRIYLTLLEKNMRHEIGMRFISDGTLRYIILLAILQNRNGGYLIGMDEPEGRLHPDMIHSIANMIKDASKDRQLIIATHSPLLLNDFDLEDILVFEKDANNATSVKYYSEDDFPQYKGELLPGQLWLNGEIGGKRW
;
A
#
# COMPACT_ATOMS: atom_id res chain seq x y z
N MET A 1 -4.86 9.16 -3.91
CA MET A 1 -4.80 9.52 -2.49
C MET A 1 -3.47 10.19 -2.13
N ILE A 2 -2.35 9.57 -2.44
CA ILE A 2 -1.01 10.16 -2.30
C ILE A 2 -0.50 10.58 -3.68
N LYS A 3 -0.08 11.84 -3.82
CA LYS A 3 0.45 12.39 -5.07
C LYS A 3 1.93 12.15 -5.25
N SER A 4 2.68 12.20 -4.15
CA SER A 4 4.13 11.93 -4.19
C SER A 4 4.64 11.47 -2.83
N VAL A 5 5.75 10.73 -2.88
CA VAL A 5 6.53 10.35 -1.71
C VAL A 5 7.95 10.86 -1.91
N THR A 6 8.51 11.50 -0.89
CA THR A 6 9.94 11.83 -0.87
C THR A 6 10.60 10.96 0.18
N ILE A 7 11.61 10.21 -0.22
CA ILE A 7 12.36 9.28 0.62
C ILE A 7 13.81 9.77 0.70
N LYS A 8 14.33 9.90 1.92
CA LYS A 8 15.72 10.27 2.15
C LYS A 8 16.40 9.24 3.05
N ASP A 9 17.50 8.68 2.54
CA ASP A 9 18.43 7.80 3.25
C ASP A 9 17.73 6.61 3.97
N PHE A 10 16.79 5.98 3.28
CA PHE A 10 15.95 4.89 3.80
C PHE A 10 16.16 3.61 3.00
N PHE A 11 16.61 2.55 3.65
CA PHE A 11 17.00 1.28 3.02
C PHE A 11 17.91 1.51 1.80
N SER A 12 17.46 1.16 0.61
CA SER A 12 18.23 1.27 -0.62
C SER A 12 18.23 2.67 -1.26
N PHE A 13 17.44 3.61 -0.75
CA PHE A 13 17.41 5.00 -1.24
C PHE A 13 18.49 5.84 -0.57
N LYS A 14 19.41 6.41 -1.35
CA LYS A 14 20.47 7.32 -0.90
C LYS A 14 20.10 8.77 -1.24
N GLY A 15 20.29 9.69 -0.28
CA GLY A 15 19.90 11.08 -0.45
C GLY A 15 18.40 11.27 -0.61
N GLU A 16 17.98 12.42 -1.09
CA GLU A 16 16.57 12.77 -1.25
C GLU A 16 16.04 12.35 -2.63
N ASN A 17 15.07 11.44 -2.64
CA ASN A 17 14.43 10.91 -3.84
C ASN A 17 12.94 11.24 -3.80
N ARG A 18 12.45 12.07 -4.72
CA ARG A 18 11.03 12.33 -4.89
C ARG A 18 10.46 11.42 -5.96
N ILE A 19 9.37 10.75 -5.62
CA ILE A 19 8.65 9.82 -6.49
C ILE A 19 7.21 10.32 -6.59
N ASP A 20 6.83 10.73 -7.79
CA ASP A 20 5.46 11.16 -8.09
C ASP A 20 4.61 9.93 -8.45
N LEU A 21 3.33 9.94 -8.08
CA LEU A 21 2.43 8.80 -8.21
C LEU A 21 1.17 9.18 -9.00
N ASN A 22 0.74 8.28 -9.86
CA ASN A 22 -0.56 8.33 -10.50
C ASN A 22 -1.68 8.10 -9.48
N GLN A 23 -2.83 8.72 -9.71
CA GLN A 23 -4.00 8.54 -8.85
C GLN A 23 -4.71 7.19 -9.06
N GLY A 24 -4.43 6.52 -10.18
CA GLY A 24 -4.86 5.18 -10.52
C GLY A 24 -3.82 4.12 -10.18
N VAL A 25 -3.30 3.45 -11.20
CA VAL A 25 -2.30 2.40 -11.05
C VAL A 25 -0.88 2.96 -11.08
N ASN A 26 0.01 2.34 -10.31
CA ASN A 26 1.46 2.57 -10.29
C ASN A 26 2.14 1.21 -10.26
N VAL A 27 2.76 0.82 -11.35
CA VAL A 27 3.46 -0.46 -11.48
C VAL A 27 4.95 -0.23 -11.20
N LEU A 28 5.45 -0.82 -10.13
CA LEU A 28 6.86 -0.74 -9.74
C LEU A 28 7.63 -1.86 -10.44
N LEU A 29 8.38 -1.51 -11.47
CA LEU A 29 9.19 -2.45 -12.25
C LEU A 29 10.64 -2.41 -11.80
N GLY A 30 11.30 -3.55 -11.74
CA GLY A 30 12.73 -3.66 -11.49
C GLY A 30 13.16 -5.07 -11.11
N ILE A 31 14.45 -5.34 -11.23
CA ILE A 31 15.02 -6.62 -10.78
C ILE A 31 14.95 -6.78 -9.27
N ASN A 32 15.21 -7.99 -8.77
CA ASN A 32 15.29 -8.23 -7.33
C ASN A 32 16.38 -7.34 -6.71
N GLY A 33 16.08 -6.74 -5.55
CA GLY A 33 17.00 -5.82 -4.88
C GLY A 33 17.04 -4.40 -5.46
N SER A 34 16.28 -4.05 -6.49
CA SER A 34 16.26 -2.69 -7.08
C SER A 34 15.68 -1.61 -6.16
N GLY A 35 14.95 -1.99 -5.11
CA GLY A 35 14.38 -1.05 -4.13
C GLY A 35 12.87 -0.94 -4.15
N LYS A 36 12.14 -1.77 -4.91
CA LYS A 36 10.67 -1.82 -4.90
C LYS A 36 10.11 -2.05 -3.49
N THR A 37 10.62 -3.07 -2.80
CA THR A 37 10.23 -3.39 -1.43
C THR A 37 10.61 -2.25 -0.47
N SER A 38 11.75 -1.59 -0.66
CA SER A 38 12.13 -0.39 0.13
C SER A 38 11.10 0.74 -0.04
N PHE A 39 10.58 0.92 -1.24
CA PHE A 39 9.52 1.89 -1.51
C PHE A 39 8.20 1.51 -0.82
N ILE A 40 7.78 0.25 -0.92
CA ILE A 40 6.57 -0.26 -0.22
C ILE A 40 6.73 -0.14 1.29
N ASN A 41 7.93 -0.37 1.82
CA ASN A 41 8.23 -0.23 3.25
C ASN A 41 8.04 1.21 3.76
N ALA A 42 8.20 2.24 2.93
CA ALA A 42 7.86 3.61 3.33
C ALA A 42 6.35 3.76 3.64
N PHE A 43 5.48 3.14 2.84
CA PHE A 43 4.04 3.10 3.12
C PHE A 43 3.72 2.20 4.31
N ARG A 44 4.42 1.07 4.45
CA ARG A 44 4.25 0.18 5.59
C ARG A 44 4.61 0.90 6.90
N LEU A 45 5.70 1.65 6.94
CA LEU A 45 6.07 2.44 8.11
C LEU A 45 5.01 3.49 8.46
N LEU A 46 4.46 4.17 7.45
CA LEU A 46 3.38 5.13 7.65
C LEU A 46 2.12 4.46 8.20
N PHE A 47 1.67 3.36 7.59
CA PHE A 47 0.45 2.66 8.00
C PHE A 47 0.59 2.06 9.39
N GLU A 48 1.64 1.26 9.61
CA GLU A 48 1.85 0.56 10.87
C GLU A 48 2.13 1.54 12.02
N GLY A 49 2.92 2.57 11.75
CA GLY A 49 3.23 3.60 12.75
C GLY A 49 2.02 4.42 13.19
N VAL A 50 1.01 4.62 12.33
CA VAL A 50 -0.17 5.42 12.65
C VAL A 50 -1.38 4.56 13.06
N CYS A 51 -1.64 3.47 12.34
CA CYS A 51 -2.88 2.69 12.44
C CYS A 51 -2.66 1.22 12.84
N GLY A 52 -1.48 0.66 12.59
CA GLY A 52 -1.18 -0.75 12.78
C GLY A 52 -0.53 -1.07 14.13
N VAL A 53 0.56 -1.86 14.11
CA VAL A 53 1.22 -2.39 15.32
C VAL A 53 1.95 -1.34 16.15
N GLY A 54 2.26 -0.17 15.59
CA GLY A 54 3.02 0.91 16.21
C GLY A 54 4.39 1.12 15.55
N PHE A 55 4.87 2.35 15.67
CA PHE A 55 6.15 2.74 15.06
C PHE A 55 7.33 2.00 15.71
N GLU A 56 7.38 2.02 17.03
CA GLU A 56 8.45 1.37 17.80
C GLU A 56 8.52 -0.12 17.50
N LYS A 57 7.37 -0.81 17.49
CA LYS A 57 7.34 -2.25 17.24
C LYS A 57 7.85 -2.58 15.83
N LEU A 58 7.40 -1.88 14.81
CA LEU A 58 7.85 -2.12 13.44
C LEU A 58 9.31 -1.72 13.26
N PHE A 59 9.65 -0.48 13.58
CA PHE A 59 10.95 0.10 13.28
C PHE A 59 12.07 -0.50 14.13
N GLN A 60 11.86 -0.62 15.45
CA GLN A 60 12.89 -1.09 16.36
C GLN A 60 12.90 -2.61 16.50
N THR A 61 11.73 -3.24 16.69
CA THR A 61 11.67 -4.68 16.98
C THR A 61 11.73 -5.54 15.73
N GLU A 62 10.94 -5.20 14.69
CA GLU A 62 10.88 -6.02 13.48
C GLU A 62 12.02 -5.70 12.50
N TRP A 63 12.39 -4.42 12.34
CA TRP A 63 13.41 -3.99 11.38
C TRP A 63 14.81 -3.78 11.98
N GLY A 64 14.98 -3.88 13.29
CA GLY A 64 16.28 -3.76 13.95
C GLY A 64 16.76 -2.32 14.20
N GLY A 65 15.89 -1.31 13.98
CA GLY A 65 16.17 0.09 14.31
C GLY A 65 16.96 0.85 13.25
N PHE A 66 17.49 2.01 13.64
CA PHE A 66 18.06 2.99 12.71
C PHE A 66 19.19 2.43 11.85
N ARG A 67 20.10 1.64 12.44
CA ARG A 67 21.28 1.11 11.73
C ARG A 67 20.94 0.16 10.59
N GLU A 68 19.89 -0.63 10.75
CA GLU A 68 19.43 -1.59 9.72
C GLU A 68 18.57 -0.92 8.64
N VAL A 69 17.93 0.20 8.96
CA VAL A 69 16.98 0.88 8.09
C VAL A 69 17.60 2.04 7.31
N VAL A 70 18.62 2.70 7.87
CA VAL A 70 19.33 3.79 7.19
C VAL A 70 20.08 3.27 5.97
N ASN A 71 20.16 4.10 4.92
CA ASN A 71 20.94 3.74 3.73
C ASN A 71 22.41 3.58 4.08
N ALA A 72 22.97 2.42 3.76
CA ALA A 72 24.37 2.05 4.05
C ALA A 72 25.33 2.31 2.87
N CYS A 73 24.87 2.95 1.78
CA CYS A 73 25.72 3.23 0.61
C CYS A 73 26.59 4.46 0.86
N GLY A 74 27.90 4.26 0.99
CA GLY A 74 28.89 5.34 1.16
C GLY A 74 29.75 5.18 2.39
N GLU A 75 30.66 6.14 2.62
CA GLU A 75 31.64 6.09 3.72
C GLU A 75 31.09 6.60 5.06
N THR A 76 30.02 7.37 5.02
CA THR A 76 29.41 7.99 6.24
C THR A 76 27.97 7.55 6.40
N ILE A 77 27.59 7.25 7.63
CA ILE A 77 26.20 6.97 8.00
C ILE A 77 25.41 8.28 7.96
N PRO A 78 24.25 8.35 7.27
CA PRO A 78 23.41 9.53 7.26
C PRO A 78 22.94 9.92 8.67
N GLU A 79 22.84 11.25 8.92
CA GLU A 79 22.42 11.77 10.23
C GLU A 79 20.94 11.50 10.55
N TYR A 80 20.10 11.32 9.54
CA TYR A 80 18.68 11.08 9.71
C TYR A 80 18.05 10.44 8.47
N ILE A 81 16.96 9.72 8.71
CA ILE A 81 16.04 9.24 7.68
C ILE A 81 14.88 10.24 7.59
N ALA A 82 14.41 10.55 6.38
CA ALA A 82 13.18 11.34 6.23
C ALA A 82 12.23 10.73 5.20
N LEU A 83 10.95 10.70 5.57
CA LEU A 83 9.85 10.33 4.69
C LEU A 83 8.85 11.48 4.63
N LYS A 84 8.47 11.90 3.42
CA LYS A 84 7.45 12.93 3.22
C LYS A 84 6.39 12.42 2.23
N PHE A 85 5.14 12.51 2.63
CA PHE A 85 3.98 12.13 1.83
C PHE A 85 3.16 13.36 1.48
N VAL A 86 2.70 13.45 0.25
CA VAL A 86 1.81 14.53 -0.21
C VAL A 86 0.45 13.93 -0.50
N PHE A 87 -0.54 14.28 0.32
CA PHE A 87 -1.91 13.84 0.20
C PHE A 87 -2.73 14.80 -0.68
N ASP A 88 -3.53 14.24 -1.57
CA ASP A 88 -4.47 14.97 -2.41
C ASP A 88 -5.63 15.53 -1.59
N ALA A 89 -5.84 16.85 -1.60
CA ALA A 89 -6.88 17.51 -0.83
C ALA A 89 -8.30 17.09 -1.22
N ASP A 90 -8.55 16.85 -2.50
CA ASP A 90 -9.89 16.49 -2.99
C ASP A 90 -10.23 15.04 -2.61
N LYS A 91 -9.25 14.13 -2.67
CA LYS A 91 -9.43 12.76 -2.15
C LYS A 91 -9.62 12.76 -0.62
N LEU A 92 -8.92 13.62 0.11
CA LEU A 92 -9.14 13.76 1.56
C LEU A 92 -10.57 14.22 1.89
N LYS A 93 -11.16 15.11 1.08
CA LYS A 93 -12.57 15.52 1.24
C LYS A 93 -13.54 14.37 0.94
N THR A 94 -13.23 13.54 -0.05
CA THR A 94 -14.04 12.35 -0.36
C THR A 94 -14.06 11.37 0.82
N LEU A 95 -12.89 11.14 1.44
CA LEU A 95 -12.73 10.24 2.58
C LEU A 95 -13.30 10.81 3.89
N SER A 96 -13.18 12.12 4.05
CA SER A 96 -13.66 12.86 5.23
C SER A 96 -14.33 14.14 4.76
N PRO A 97 -15.67 14.15 4.62
CA PRO A 97 -16.42 15.34 4.15
C PRO A 97 -16.21 16.61 4.99
N LYS A 98 -15.78 16.44 6.25
CA LYS A 98 -15.41 17.54 7.16
C LYS A 98 -13.94 17.93 7.08
N SER A 99 -13.20 17.42 6.09
CA SER A 99 -11.78 17.75 5.92
C SER A 99 -11.56 19.28 5.87
N PRO A 100 -10.66 19.81 6.70
CA PRO A 100 -10.37 21.24 6.72
C PRO A 100 -9.44 21.68 5.60
N PHE A 101 -8.90 20.75 4.82
CA PHE A 101 -7.87 21.03 3.83
C PHE A 101 -8.46 21.56 2.52
N VAL A 102 -7.87 22.64 2.02
CA VAL A 102 -8.22 23.29 0.75
C VAL A 102 -7.13 23.16 -0.31
N SER A 103 -5.94 22.69 0.08
CA SER A 103 -4.79 22.39 -0.78
C SER A 103 -4.11 21.12 -0.31
N ASP A 104 -3.22 20.58 -1.14
CA ASP A 104 -2.50 19.34 -0.85
C ASP A 104 -1.77 19.40 0.48
N VAL A 105 -1.82 18.29 1.19
CA VAL A 105 -1.31 18.19 2.56
C VAL A 105 0.00 17.43 2.56
N HIS A 106 1.00 18.05 3.13
CA HIS A 106 2.32 17.47 3.31
C HIS A 106 2.44 16.90 4.72
N TYR A 107 2.80 15.64 4.83
CA TYR A 107 3.15 15.00 6.10
C TYR A 107 4.58 14.47 6.03
N ARG A 108 5.41 14.86 6.98
CA ARG A 108 6.83 14.47 7.06
C ARG A 108 7.14 13.83 8.39
N ILE A 109 7.88 12.74 8.33
CA ILE A 109 8.49 12.05 9.45
C ILE A 109 10.00 12.14 9.28
N ILE A 110 10.73 12.52 10.34
CA ILE A 110 12.19 12.45 10.41
C ILE A 110 12.53 11.54 11.59
N ILE A 111 13.46 10.62 11.34
CA ILE A 111 13.96 9.67 12.34
C ILE A 111 15.45 9.95 12.53
N ARG A 112 15.85 10.28 13.75
CA ARG A 112 17.27 10.50 14.10
C ARG A 112 17.74 9.44 15.08
N PRO A 113 18.97 8.94 14.94
CA PRO A 113 19.53 8.03 15.93
C PRO A 113 19.73 8.76 17.26
N LEU A 114 19.48 8.07 18.35
CA LEU A 114 19.80 8.49 19.71
C LEU A 114 20.66 7.43 20.36
N GLY A 115 21.99 7.64 20.36
CA GLY A 115 22.93 6.60 20.72
C GLY A 115 22.87 5.40 19.74
N ASP A 116 23.18 4.21 20.25
CA ASP A 116 23.30 3.01 19.41
C ASP A 116 22.01 2.22 19.24
N THR A 117 21.06 2.37 20.16
CA THR A 117 19.90 1.49 20.27
C THR A 117 18.56 2.20 20.29
N SER A 118 18.54 3.53 20.21
CA SER A 118 17.32 4.32 20.27
C SER A 118 17.24 5.31 19.12
N TYR A 119 16.11 6.00 19.01
CA TYR A 119 15.86 7.04 18.01
C TYR A 119 14.94 8.11 18.56
N THR A 120 14.89 9.24 17.85
CA THR A 120 13.94 10.32 18.09
C THR A 120 13.13 10.60 16.84
N LEU A 121 11.90 11.09 17.02
CA LEU A 121 10.97 11.41 15.95
C LEU A 121 10.68 12.90 15.85
N GLU A 122 10.71 13.40 14.62
CA GLU A 122 10.14 14.70 14.27
C GLU A 122 8.98 14.50 13.30
N GLU A 123 7.85 15.13 13.57
CA GLU A 123 6.67 15.09 12.70
C GLU A 123 6.23 16.50 12.32
N LYS A 124 5.86 16.66 11.05
CA LYS A 124 5.28 17.92 10.57
C LYS A 124 4.14 17.65 9.59
N LEU A 125 3.01 18.33 9.80
CA LEU A 125 1.84 18.36 8.91
C LEU A 125 1.56 19.80 8.50
N TRP A 126 1.52 20.08 7.19
CA TRP A 126 1.31 21.44 6.68
C TRP A 126 0.66 21.43 5.30
N THR A 127 0.11 22.58 4.91
CA THR A 127 -0.38 22.88 3.56
C THR A 127 0.26 24.16 3.04
N ALA A 128 0.41 24.28 1.72
CA ALA A 128 0.73 25.56 1.10
C ALA A 128 -0.47 26.52 1.22
N ASP A 129 -0.22 27.80 1.47
CA ASP A 129 -1.26 28.82 1.38
C ASP A 129 -1.60 29.02 -0.11
N LYS A 130 -2.91 28.96 -0.46
CA LYS A 130 -3.35 29.20 -1.83
C LYS A 130 -3.11 30.63 -2.34
N ARG A 131 -3.07 31.61 -1.42
CA ARG A 131 -2.89 33.04 -1.71
C ARG A 131 -1.44 33.45 -1.88
N ASP A 132 -0.56 32.80 -1.14
CA ASP A 132 0.88 33.01 -1.22
C ASP A 132 1.61 31.67 -1.17
N LYS A 133 2.15 31.22 -2.32
CA LYS A 133 2.87 29.93 -2.44
C LYS A 133 4.14 29.86 -1.58
N SER A 134 4.63 31.02 -1.10
CA SER A 134 5.77 31.08 -0.19
C SER A 134 5.37 30.83 1.27
N GLN A 135 4.08 30.93 1.59
CA GLN A 135 3.54 30.71 2.93
C GLN A 135 2.89 29.32 3.03
N TYR A 136 2.98 28.74 4.21
CA TYR A 136 2.34 27.48 4.54
C TYR A 136 1.74 27.51 5.93
N PHE A 137 0.59 26.85 6.09
CA PHE A 137 -0.03 26.71 7.40
C PHE A 137 0.37 25.37 8.00
N THR A 138 0.95 25.41 9.22
CA THR A 138 1.38 24.20 9.94
C THR A 138 0.30 23.76 10.92
N TYR A 139 -0.22 22.55 10.70
CA TYR A 139 -1.24 21.94 11.56
C TYR A 139 -0.66 21.12 12.70
N LEU A 140 0.55 20.57 12.50
CA LEU A 140 1.26 19.77 13.49
C LEU A 140 2.76 19.97 13.30
N LYS A 141 3.48 20.22 14.41
CA LYS A 141 4.94 20.20 14.46
C LYS A 141 5.36 19.66 15.81
N PHE A 142 5.91 18.47 15.80
CA PHE A 142 6.39 17.76 16.99
C PHE A 142 7.85 17.37 16.83
N GLU A 143 8.55 17.36 17.93
CA GLU A 143 9.92 16.91 18.07
C GLU A 143 10.05 16.25 19.43
N ASN A 144 10.45 14.99 19.44
CA ASN A 144 10.62 14.18 20.67
C ASN A 144 9.37 14.22 21.58
N GLY A 145 8.20 13.93 21.01
CA GLY A 145 6.95 13.90 21.75
C GLY A 145 6.39 15.26 22.19
N ARG A 146 7.06 16.39 21.89
CA ARG A 146 6.64 17.74 22.30
C ARG A 146 6.41 18.62 21.07
N GLY A 147 5.39 19.45 21.11
CA GLY A 147 5.15 20.31 19.96
C GLY A 147 3.89 21.15 19.98
N LEU A 148 3.57 21.63 18.78
CA LEU A 148 2.42 22.45 18.47
C LEU A 148 1.41 21.64 17.64
N LEU A 149 0.14 21.83 17.93
CA LEU A 149 -0.96 21.14 17.29
C LEU A 149 -2.11 22.11 16.99
N SER A 150 -2.69 22.00 15.82
CA SER A 150 -3.88 22.76 15.48
C SER A 150 -5.14 22.09 16.05
N VAL A 151 -5.86 22.85 16.83
CA VAL A 151 -7.08 22.48 17.52
C VAL A 151 -8.26 23.18 16.85
N TYR A 152 -9.34 22.43 16.66
CA TYR A 152 -10.57 22.95 16.07
C TYR A 152 -11.48 23.53 17.17
N HIS A 153 -11.75 24.83 17.06
CA HIS A 153 -12.67 25.56 17.93
C HIS A 153 -13.89 26.05 17.15
N THR A 154 -14.93 26.46 17.86
CA THR A 154 -16.12 27.10 17.24
C THR A 154 -15.76 28.37 16.45
N SER A 155 -14.66 29.03 16.79
CA SER A 155 -14.12 30.22 16.11
C SER A 155 -13.13 29.91 14.98
N GLY A 156 -12.88 28.64 14.67
CA GLY A 156 -11.93 28.19 13.64
C GLY A 156 -10.76 27.37 14.20
N ILE A 157 -9.73 27.20 13.37
CA ILE A 157 -8.53 26.43 13.73
C ILE A 157 -7.52 27.34 14.44
N LYS A 158 -7.06 26.95 15.63
CA LYS A 158 -5.99 27.60 16.38
C LYS A 158 -4.84 26.65 16.64
N THR A 159 -3.63 27.13 16.62
CA THR A 159 -2.45 26.35 16.99
C THR A 159 -2.13 26.53 18.46
N GLU A 160 -2.04 25.45 19.18
CA GLU A 160 -1.78 25.41 20.63
C GLU A 160 -0.59 24.50 20.93
N LYS A 161 0.10 24.79 22.05
CA LYS A 161 1.11 23.88 22.59
C LYS A 161 0.40 22.66 23.17
N PHE A 162 0.82 21.47 22.75
CA PHE A 162 0.28 20.23 23.30
C PHE A 162 0.88 19.98 24.69
N THR A 163 0.01 19.70 25.65
CA THR A 163 0.39 19.51 27.08
C THR A 163 0.10 18.09 27.58
N GLY A 164 -0.37 17.19 26.70
CA GLY A 164 -0.61 15.79 27.06
C GLY A 164 0.68 14.99 27.13
N ASP A 165 0.63 13.87 27.85
CA ASP A 165 1.70 12.89 27.85
C ASP A 165 1.73 12.14 26.51
N THR A 166 2.92 12.02 25.91
CA THR A 166 3.15 11.32 24.67
C THR A 166 4.42 10.49 24.77
N SER A 167 4.42 9.34 24.10
CA SER A 167 5.64 8.55 23.87
C SER A 167 6.50 9.27 22.82
N GLU A 168 7.79 9.42 23.08
CA GLU A 168 8.76 9.99 22.16
C GLU A 168 9.11 9.04 21.00
N GLN A 169 8.78 7.75 21.14
CA GLN A 169 9.10 6.69 20.17
C GLN A 169 7.91 6.30 19.29
N GLU A 170 6.73 6.92 19.50
CA GLU A 170 5.53 6.70 18.70
C GLU A 170 5.08 7.96 17.98
N LEU A 171 4.54 7.80 16.76
CA LEU A 171 4.03 8.93 15.98
C LEU A 171 2.87 9.61 16.73
N ILE A 172 2.89 10.96 16.74
CA ILE A 172 1.85 11.73 17.41
C ILE A 172 0.47 11.51 16.76
N LEU A 173 0.39 11.29 15.43
CA LEU A 173 -0.87 10.97 14.76
C LEU A 173 -1.54 9.71 15.34
N ARG A 174 -0.76 8.74 15.85
CA ARG A 174 -1.29 7.55 16.53
C ARG A 174 -1.87 7.89 17.89
N GLN A 175 -1.24 8.78 18.63
CA GLN A 175 -1.52 9.06 20.04
C GLN A 175 -2.69 10.03 20.26
N LEU A 176 -3.08 10.79 19.24
CA LEU A 176 -4.21 11.72 19.32
C LEU A 176 -5.55 10.98 19.30
N SER A 177 -6.34 11.12 20.35
CA SER A 177 -7.59 10.36 20.56
C SER A 177 -8.88 11.13 20.34
N ASP A 178 -8.86 12.48 20.33
CA ASP A 178 -10.06 13.31 20.15
C ASP A 178 -10.25 13.77 18.69
N PRO A 179 -11.13 13.08 17.92
CA PRO A 179 -11.29 13.38 16.50
C PRO A 179 -12.00 14.71 16.22
N LYS A 180 -12.74 15.26 17.18
CA LYS A 180 -13.40 16.55 17.01
C LYS A 180 -12.42 17.69 17.26
N ARG A 181 -11.63 17.58 18.30
CA ARG A 181 -10.61 18.57 18.67
C ARG A 181 -9.47 18.62 17.68
N PHE A 182 -8.98 17.45 17.20
CA PHE A 182 -7.80 17.34 16.32
C PHE A 182 -8.20 16.98 14.88
N LEU A 183 -9.23 17.64 14.36
CA LEU A 183 -9.80 17.33 13.03
C LEU A 183 -8.77 17.24 11.89
N PRO A 184 -7.77 18.15 11.76
CA PRO A 184 -6.74 18.02 10.71
C PRO A 184 -5.94 16.72 10.81
N SER A 185 -5.45 16.39 12.00
CA SER A 185 -4.69 15.15 12.26
C SER A 185 -5.56 13.91 12.06
N GLN A 186 -6.81 13.96 12.51
CA GLN A 186 -7.76 12.86 12.33
C GLN A 186 -8.11 12.62 10.85
N THR A 187 -8.19 13.67 10.04
CA THR A 187 -8.42 13.53 8.59
C THR A 187 -7.29 12.73 7.92
N ILE A 188 -6.04 13.05 8.24
CA ILE A 188 -4.88 12.31 7.73
C ILE A 188 -4.85 10.88 8.27
N ARG A 189 -5.12 10.69 9.56
CA ARG A 189 -5.21 9.34 10.15
C ARG A 189 -6.28 8.49 9.45
N THR A 190 -7.44 9.08 9.15
CA THR A 190 -8.50 8.40 8.41
C THR A 190 -8.04 8.00 7.01
N ALA A 191 -7.30 8.87 6.30
CA ALA A 191 -6.75 8.55 4.99
C ALA A 191 -5.70 7.44 5.07
N ILE A 192 -4.79 7.48 6.05
CA ILE A 192 -3.80 6.42 6.28
C ILE A 192 -4.49 5.09 6.61
N ALA A 193 -5.54 5.12 7.43
CA ALA A 193 -6.34 3.93 7.74
C ALA A 193 -7.05 3.33 6.51
N GLN A 194 -7.14 4.04 5.38
CA GLN A 194 -7.63 3.52 4.10
C GLN A 194 -6.54 2.88 3.23
N MET A 195 -5.34 2.70 3.74
CA MET A 195 -4.28 1.90 3.09
C MET A 195 -4.46 0.41 3.41
N ALA A 196 -4.17 -0.43 2.44
CA ALA A 196 -4.10 -1.88 2.58
C ALA A 196 -2.86 -2.36 1.83
N LEU A 197 -1.90 -2.93 2.55
CA LEU A 197 -0.63 -3.36 1.98
C LEU A 197 -0.53 -4.87 2.11
N TYR A 198 -0.34 -5.55 1.00
CA TYR A 198 -0.28 -7.00 0.92
C TYR A 198 1.07 -7.43 0.35
N GLU A 199 1.76 -8.24 1.09
CA GLU A 199 2.92 -8.99 0.63
C GLU A 199 2.48 -10.32 0.00
N THR A 200 3.42 -11.19 -0.26
CA THR A 200 3.13 -12.52 -0.78
C THR A 200 2.36 -13.34 0.25
N PHE A 201 1.16 -13.80 -0.11
CA PHE A 201 0.36 -14.70 0.71
C PHE A 201 0.95 -16.11 0.73
N ASP A 202 1.05 -16.70 1.92
CA ASP A 202 1.29 -18.13 2.04
C ASP A 202 0.01 -18.90 1.65
N THR A 203 0.10 -19.72 0.61
CA THR A 203 -0.98 -20.58 0.15
C THR A 203 -0.66 -22.07 0.31
N SER A 204 0.40 -22.41 1.07
CA SER A 204 0.79 -23.79 1.35
C SER A 204 -0.31 -24.56 2.08
N SER A 205 -0.18 -25.87 2.17
CA SER A 205 -1.16 -26.76 2.82
C SER A 205 -1.41 -26.44 4.31
N HIS A 206 -0.47 -25.76 4.96
CA HIS A 206 -0.54 -25.38 6.39
C HIS A 206 -0.87 -23.90 6.60
N SER A 207 -1.14 -23.17 5.52
CA SER A 207 -1.44 -21.75 5.61
C SER A 207 -2.76 -21.48 6.35
N VAL A 208 -2.76 -20.45 7.18
CA VAL A 208 -3.95 -19.94 7.90
C VAL A 208 -5.08 -19.50 6.97
N VAL A 209 -4.76 -19.18 5.71
CA VAL A 209 -5.75 -18.82 4.68
C VAL A 209 -6.72 -19.98 4.41
N ARG A 210 -6.27 -21.23 4.60
CA ARG A 210 -7.05 -22.45 4.37
C ARG A 210 -7.90 -22.86 5.56
N ASP A 211 -7.71 -22.21 6.69
CA ASP A 211 -8.45 -22.53 7.93
C ASP A 211 -9.83 -21.85 7.92
N PRO A 212 -10.79 -22.44 8.65
CA PRO A 212 -12.06 -21.78 8.89
C PRO A 212 -11.87 -20.47 9.65
N ALA A 213 -12.49 -19.40 9.18
CA ALA A 213 -12.41 -18.11 9.82
C ALA A 213 -13.47 -17.95 10.93
N THR A 214 -13.18 -17.17 11.94
CA THR A 214 -14.18 -16.73 12.90
C THR A 214 -15.10 -15.69 12.23
N THR A 215 -16.41 -15.75 12.50
CA THR A 215 -17.33 -14.72 12.05
C THR A 215 -16.91 -13.36 12.59
N ASN A 216 -16.70 -12.42 11.71
CA ASN A 216 -16.37 -11.04 12.05
C ASN A 216 -17.02 -10.08 11.06
N SER A 217 -16.95 -8.78 11.36
CA SER A 217 -17.42 -7.71 10.49
C SER A 217 -16.31 -7.04 9.71
N ASP A 218 -15.14 -7.70 9.57
CA ASP A 218 -14.02 -7.15 8.85
C ASP A 218 -14.40 -6.91 7.38
N ILE A 219 -14.16 -5.70 6.94
CA ILE A 219 -14.43 -5.27 5.56
C ILE A 219 -13.20 -5.40 4.67
N ARG A 220 -12.05 -5.85 5.21
CA ARG A 220 -10.78 -5.99 4.50
C ARG A 220 -10.13 -7.31 4.81
N LEU A 221 -9.34 -7.78 3.85
CA LEU A 221 -8.48 -8.93 4.08
C LEU A 221 -7.39 -8.56 5.09
N SER A 222 -7.16 -9.44 6.06
CA SER A 222 -6.02 -9.32 6.97
C SER A 222 -4.71 -9.56 6.22
N PHE A 223 -3.62 -9.00 6.73
CA PHE A 223 -2.29 -9.09 6.12
C PHE A 223 -1.87 -10.54 5.79
N ASN A 224 -2.18 -11.48 6.67
CA ASN A 224 -1.88 -12.91 6.49
C ASN A 224 -3.00 -13.71 5.80
N GLY A 225 -4.10 -13.06 5.43
CA GLY A 225 -5.25 -13.69 4.77
C GLY A 225 -6.13 -14.57 5.66
N ALA A 226 -5.89 -14.62 6.98
CA ALA A 226 -6.59 -15.54 7.89
C ALA A 226 -8.12 -15.35 7.93
N ASN A 227 -8.62 -14.18 7.57
CA ASN A 227 -10.06 -13.89 7.52
C ASN A 227 -10.68 -14.03 6.12
N LEU A 228 -9.98 -14.65 5.14
CA LEU A 228 -10.47 -14.76 3.75
C LEU A 228 -11.88 -15.32 3.68
N THR A 229 -12.14 -16.43 4.37
CA THR A 229 -13.46 -17.08 4.38
C THR A 229 -14.54 -16.15 4.93
N ALA A 230 -14.28 -15.44 6.03
CA ALA A 230 -15.21 -14.48 6.61
C ALA A 230 -15.45 -13.28 5.68
N LEU A 231 -14.38 -12.76 5.05
CA LEU A 231 -14.47 -11.67 4.08
C LEU A 231 -15.32 -12.06 2.87
N LEU A 232 -15.09 -13.23 2.27
CA LEU A 232 -15.89 -13.71 1.15
C LEU A 232 -17.36 -13.92 1.54
N SER A 233 -17.61 -14.45 2.75
CA SER A 233 -18.96 -14.55 3.29
C SER A 233 -19.63 -13.18 3.48
N ASN A 234 -18.89 -12.17 3.95
CA ASN A 234 -19.42 -10.81 4.05
C ASN A 234 -19.71 -10.20 2.66
N LEU A 235 -18.80 -10.43 1.69
CA LEU A 235 -18.98 -9.97 0.30
C LEU A 235 -20.16 -10.64 -0.39
N SER A 236 -20.53 -11.87 -0.01
CA SER A 236 -21.72 -12.54 -0.57
C SER A 236 -23.05 -11.83 -0.23
N SER A 237 -23.02 -10.90 0.74
CA SER A 237 -24.15 -10.02 1.06
C SER A 237 -24.28 -8.83 0.08
N ASP A 238 -23.25 -8.56 -0.74
CA ASP A 238 -23.28 -7.63 -1.90
C ASP A 238 -23.33 -8.42 -3.20
N PRO A 239 -24.53 -8.64 -3.78
CA PRO A 239 -24.69 -9.49 -4.96
C PRO A 239 -23.84 -9.03 -6.15
N ILE A 240 -23.64 -7.71 -6.33
CA ILE A 240 -22.91 -7.18 -7.49
C ILE A 240 -21.41 -7.52 -7.39
N SER A 241 -20.81 -7.31 -6.23
CA SER A 241 -19.39 -7.62 -6.00
C SER A 241 -19.16 -9.13 -6.02
N PHE A 242 -20.09 -9.90 -5.46
CA PHE A 242 -19.95 -11.35 -5.35
C PHE A 242 -20.14 -12.06 -6.71
N GLU A 243 -21.12 -11.64 -7.51
CA GLU A 243 -21.32 -12.13 -8.87
C GLU A 243 -20.08 -11.91 -9.76
N ARG A 244 -19.39 -10.75 -9.59
CA ARG A 244 -18.12 -10.49 -10.27
C ARG A 244 -17.04 -11.46 -9.85
N ILE A 245 -16.91 -11.77 -8.56
CA ILE A 245 -15.95 -12.74 -8.04
C ILE A 245 -16.22 -14.14 -8.65
N GLU A 246 -17.47 -14.59 -8.63
CA GLU A 246 -17.84 -15.89 -9.18
C GLU A 246 -17.67 -15.95 -10.70
N SER A 247 -18.04 -14.90 -11.42
CA SER A 247 -17.85 -14.78 -12.86
C SER A 247 -16.37 -14.88 -13.25
N GLN A 248 -15.51 -14.13 -12.58
CA GLN A 248 -14.06 -14.15 -12.83
C GLN A 248 -13.45 -15.54 -12.53
N LEU A 249 -13.90 -16.20 -11.46
CA LEU A 249 -13.43 -17.54 -11.15
C LEU A 249 -13.94 -18.58 -12.19
N SER A 250 -15.17 -18.41 -12.69
CA SER A 250 -15.74 -19.25 -13.74
C SER A 250 -14.98 -19.15 -15.06
N ASN A 251 -14.41 -17.96 -15.37
CA ASN A 251 -13.61 -17.75 -16.58
C ASN A 251 -12.31 -18.55 -16.58
N ILE A 252 -11.71 -18.79 -15.41
CA ILE A 252 -10.46 -19.56 -15.29
C ILE A 252 -10.71 -21.03 -14.94
N ASN A 253 -11.83 -21.35 -14.32
CA ASN A 253 -12.24 -22.71 -13.99
C ASN A 253 -13.64 -23.00 -14.53
N ARG A 254 -13.72 -23.58 -15.73
CA ARG A 254 -15.00 -23.92 -16.41
C ARG A 254 -15.91 -24.87 -15.62
N PHE A 255 -15.36 -25.56 -14.63
CA PHE A 255 -16.12 -26.46 -13.76
C PHE A 255 -16.64 -25.75 -12.51
N PHE A 256 -16.16 -24.57 -12.19
CA PHE A 256 -16.65 -23.82 -11.04
C PHE A 256 -18.16 -23.54 -11.18
N LYS A 257 -18.90 -23.75 -10.08
CA LYS A 257 -20.34 -23.54 -9.98
C LYS A 257 -20.71 -22.50 -8.94
N GLY A 258 -19.92 -22.35 -7.89
CA GLY A 258 -20.17 -21.38 -6.82
C GLY A 258 -19.38 -21.68 -5.56
N PHE A 259 -19.54 -20.79 -4.60
CA PHE A 259 -19.05 -20.94 -3.24
C PHE A 259 -20.19 -21.46 -2.34
N HIS A 260 -19.84 -22.26 -1.34
CA HIS A 260 -20.76 -22.66 -0.30
C HIS A 260 -20.15 -22.34 1.08
N PHE A 261 -20.90 -21.60 1.89
CA PHE A 261 -20.51 -21.17 3.23
C PHE A 261 -21.31 -21.97 4.27
N GLN A 262 -20.60 -22.63 5.17
CA GLN A 262 -21.21 -23.41 6.25
C GLN A 262 -20.81 -22.80 7.60
N LEU A 263 -21.80 -22.50 8.43
CA LEU A 263 -21.56 -21.93 9.75
C LEU A 263 -21.67 -23.03 10.83
N PHE A 264 -20.59 -23.20 11.58
CA PHE A 264 -20.54 -24.10 12.75
C PHE A 264 -20.09 -23.33 13.98
N GLY A 265 -21.01 -23.01 14.88
CA GLY A 265 -20.78 -22.12 16.01
C GLY A 265 -20.37 -20.74 15.53
N SER A 266 -19.19 -20.27 15.93
CA SER A 266 -18.63 -18.97 15.50
C SER A 266 -17.70 -19.09 14.30
N ARG A 267 -17.57 -20.27 13.67
CA ARG A 267 -16.64 -20.46 12.55
C ARG A 267 -17.39 -20.66 11.24
N ILE A 268 -16.86 -20.01 10.19
CA ILE A 268 -17.33 -20.16 8.81
C ILE A 268 -16.34 -21.05 8.07
N TYR A 269 -16.89 -22.05 7.38
CA TYR A 269 -16.16 -22.94 6.47
C TYR A 269 -16.54 -22.55 5.04
N LEU A 270 -15.56 -22.54 4.15
CA LEU A 270 -15.75 -22.32 2.74
C LEU A 270 -15.43 -23.59 1.96
N THR A 271 -16.31 -23.93 1.04
CA THR A 271 -16.10 -24.99 0.05
C THR A 271 -16.40 -24.46 -1.34
N LEU A 272 -15.76 -25.04 -2.35
CA LEU A 272 -16.07 -24.80 -3.76
C LEU A 272 -17.01 -25.87 -4.28
N LEU A 273 -18.02 -25.44 -5.02
CA LEU A 273 -18.90 -26.29 -5.79
C LEU A 273 -18.38 -26.40 -7.22
N GLU A 274 -18.18 -27.62 -7.72
CA GLU A 274 -17.82 -27.86 -9.11
C GLU A 274 -18.83 -28.77 -9.84
N LYS A 275 -18.99 -28.51 -11.13
CA LYS A 275 -19.83 -29.34 -11.99
C LYS A 275 -19.27 -30.76 -12.04
N ASN A 276 -20.16 -31.74 -12.04
CA ASN A 276 -19.83 -33.19 -12.15
C ASN A 276 -19.05 -33.75 -10.93
N MET A 277 -18.92 -33.00 -9.83
CA MET A 277 -18.38 -33.48 -8.57
C MET A 277 -19.53 -33.91 -7.64
N ARG A 278 -19.34 -35.03 -6.94
CA ARG A 278 -20.32 -35.52 -5.94
C ARG A 278 -20.17 -34.81 -4.58
N HIS A 279 -18.99 -34.33 -4.33
CA HIS A 279 -18.63 -33.68 -3.05
C HIS A 279 -18.07 -32.31 -3.30
N GLU A 280 -18.29 -31.42 -2.37
CA GLU A 280 -17.71 -30.07 -2.33
C GLU A 280 -16.21 -30.13 -2.06
N ILE A 281 -15.44 -29.20 -2.61
CA ILE A 281 -14.00 -29.12 -2.43
C ILE A 281 -13.70 -28.17 -1.28
N GLY A 282 -13.23 -28.70 -0.16
CA GLY A 282 -12.81 -27.89 0.99
C GLY A 282 -11.56 -27.07 0.68
N MET A 283 -11.40 -25.94 1.37
CA MET A 283 -10.27 -24.99 1.21
C MET A 283 -8.90 -25.67 1.22
N ARG A 284 -8.71 -26.73 1.99
CA ARG A 284 -7.44 -27.47 2.08
C ARG A 284 -7.05 -28.18 0.79
N PHE A 285 -8.00 -28.46 -0.09
CA PHE A 285 -7.81 -29.21 -1.33
C PHE A 285 -7.83 -28.32 -2.57
N ILE A 286 -8.04 -27.01 -2.41
CA ILE A 286 -7.94 -26.04 -3.50
C ILE A 286 -6.47 -25.90 -3.89
N SER A 287 -6.16 -25.83 -5.18
CA SER A 287 -4.78 -25.60 -5.65
C SER A 287 -4.25 -24.24 -5.18
N ASP A 288 -2.93 -24.13 -4.99
CA ASP A 288 -2.30 -22.88 -4.53
C ASP A 288 -2.59 -21.72 -5.47
N GLY A 289 -2.53 -21.93 -6.79
CA GLY A 289 -2.83 -20.91 -7.78
C GLY A 289 -4.29 -20.45 -7.76
N THR A 290 -5.24 -21.39 -7.63
CA THR A 290 -6.66 -21.05 -7.51
C THR A 290 -6.94 -20.28 -6.21
N LEU A 291 -6.34 -20.70 -5.10
CA LEU A 291 -6.50 -20.02 -3.82
C LEU A 291 -5.94 -18.59 -3.87
N ARG A 292 -4.75 -18.43 -4.47
CA ARG A 292 -4.16 -17.10 -4.67
C ARG A 292 -5.02 -16.20 -5.55
N TYR A 293 -5.58 -16.75 -6.62
CA TYR A 293 -6.51 -16.03 -7.46
C TYR A 293 -7.77 -15.59 -6.70
N ILE A 294 -8.33 -16.44 -5.84
CA ILE A 294 -9.47 -16.10 -4.97
C ILE A 294 -9.11 -14.98 -4.00
N ILE A 295 -7.90 -14.98 -3.43
CA ILE A 295 -7.40 -13.91 -2.58
C ILE A 295 -7.38 -12.57 -3.34
N LEU A 296 -6.82 -12.57 -4.56
CA LEU A 296 -6.76 -11.36 -5.39
C LEU A 296 -8.15 -10.86 -5.79
N LEU A 297 -9.08 -11.78 -6.10
CA LEU A 297 -10.49 -11.44 -6.33
C LEU A 297 -11.09 -10.76 -5.09
N ALA A 298 -10.88 -11.32 -3.90
CA ALA A 298 -11.39 -10.76 -2.64
C ALA A 298 -10.80 -9.37 -2.34
N ILE A 299 -9.56 -9.08 -2.74
CA ILE A 299 -8.94 -7.76 -2.58
C ILE A 299 -9.46 -6.77 -3.64
N LEU A 300 -9.40 -7.15 -4.92
CA LEU A 300 -9.62 -6.23 -6.03
C LEU A 300 -11.11 -5.95 -6.28
N GLN A 301 -12.00 -6.91 -6.08
CA GLN A 301 -13.45 -6.74 -6.23
C GLN A 301 -14.13 -6.14 -4.99
N ASN A 302 -13.44 -6.11 -3.84
CA ASN A 302 -13.97 -5.52 -2.62
C ASN A 302 -13.90 -3.99 -2.67
N ARG A 303 -15.00 -3.33 -2.95
CA ARG A 303 -15.09 -1.85 -3.02
C ARG A 303 -14.76 -1.15 -1.71
N ASN A 304 -14.94 -1.82 -0.57
CA ASN A 304 -14.65 -1.29 0.76
C ASN A 304 -13.23 -1.68 1.24
N GLY A 305 -12.41 -2.29 0.38
CA GLY A 305 -11.10 -2.83 0.73
C GLY A 305 -10.01 -1.79 0.99
N GLY A 306 -10.29 -0.51 0.79
CA GLY A 306 -9.35 0.59 1.00
C GLY A 306 -9.17 1.45 -0.25
N TYR A 307 -8.66 2.67 -0.05
CA TYR A 307 -8.42 3.64 -1.14
C TYR A 307 -7.01 3.56 -1.75
N LEU A 308 -6.03 3.08 -0.99
CA LEU A 308 -4.71 2.78 -1.50
C LEU A 308 -4.40 1.32 -1.20
N ILE A 309 -4.13 0.54 -2.25
CA ILE A 309 -3.79 -0.88 -2.14
C ILE A 309 -2.39 -1.08 -2.70
N GLY A 310 -1.48 -1.58 -1.86
CA GLY A 310 -0.16 -2.04 -2.27
C GLY A 310 -0.13 -3.56 -2.35
N MET A 311 0.44 -4.12 -3.43
CA MET A 311 0.65 -5.56 -3.59
C MET A 311 2.05 -5.82 -4.12
N ASP A 312 2.72 -6.82 -3.54
CA ASP A 312 4.03 -7.28 -3.99
C ASP A 312 3.87 -8.63 -4.73
N GLU A 313 4.27 -8.65 -6.00
CA GLU A 313 4.20 -9.81 -6.90
C GLU A 313 2.83 -10.54 -6.88
N PRO A 314 1.72 -9.84 -7.19
CA PRO A 314 0.38 -10.46 -7.15
C PRO A 314 0.27 -11.64 -8.11
N GLU A 315 1.01 -11.63 -9.22
CA GLU A 315 1.03 -12.67 -10.24
C GLU A 315 1.81 -13.93 -9.85
N GLY A 316 2.59 -13.88 -8.78
CA GLY A 316 3.45 -14.99 -8.37
C GLY A 316 2.66 -16.30 -8.19
N ARG A 317 3.19 -17.43 -8.72
CA ARG A 317 2.58 -18.77 -8.70
C ARG A 317 1.23 -18.90 -9.41
N LEU A 318 0.83 -17.92 -10.23
CA LEU A 318 -0.36 -18.03 -11.07
C LEU A 318 -0.02 -18.62 -12.43
N HIS A 319 -1.02 -19.26 -13.05
CA HIS A 319 -0.88 -19.69 -14.43
C HIS A 319 -0.84 -18.45 -15.35
N PRO A 320 -0.02 -18.43 -16.41
CA PRO A 320 0.05 -17.30 -17.35
C PRO A 320 -1.32 -16.79 -17.83
N ASP A 321 -2.27 -17.69 -18.10
CA ASP A 321 -3.61 -17.33 -18.55
C ASP A 321 -4.41 -16.49 -17.53
N MET A 322 -4.03 -16.53 -16.24
CA MET A 322 -4.66 -15.74 -15.19
C MET A 322 -4.10 -14.33 -15.10
N ILE A 323 -2.89 -14.07 -15.60
CA ILE A 323 -2.17 -12.80 -15.42
C ILE A 323 -2.93 -11.67 -16.10
N HIS A 324 -3.36 -11.86 -17.34
CA HIS A 324 -4.17 -10.87 -18.07
C HIS A 324 -5.49 -10.54 -17.34
N SER A 325 -6.14 -11.55 -16.79
CA SER A 325 -7.37 -11.33 -16.01
C SER A 325 -7.10 -10.46 -14.77
N ILE A 326 -5.98 -10.70 -14.07
CA ILE A 326 -5.58 -9.88 -12.92
C ILE A 326 -5.23 -8.45 -13.32
N ALA A 327 -4.52 -8.26 -14.42
CA ALA A 327 -4.22 -6.93 -14.94
C ALA A 327 -5.50 -6.14 -15.22
N ASN A 328 -6.49 -6.76 -15.84
CA ASN A 328 -7.78 -6.13 -16.08
C ASN A 328 -8.52 -5.78 -14.77
N MET A 329 -8.46 -6.65 -13.77
CA MET A 329 -9.03 -6.36 -12.45
C MET A 329 -8.31 -5.22 -11.73
N ILE A 330 -6.98 -5.13 -11.86
CA ILE A 330 -6.17 -4.03 -11.33
C ILE A 330 -6.58 -2.71 -12.00
N LYS A 331 -6.69 -2.68 -13.33
CA LYS A 331 -7.17 -1.51 -14.07
C LYS A 331 -8.59 -1.10 -13.68
N ASP A 332 -9.49 -2.07 -13.51
CA ASP A 332 -10.86 -1.78 -13.06
C ASP A 332 -10.87 -1.19 -11.65
N ALA A 333 -10.13 -1.77 -10.74
CA ALA A 333 -10.01 -1.30 -9.36
C ALA A 333 -9.35 0.10 -9.28
N SER A 334 -8.43 0.42 -10.21
CA SER A 334 -7.71 1.69 -10.23
C SER A 334 -8.56 2.89 -10.62
N LYS A 335 -9.74 2.69 -11.19
CA LYS A 335 -10.68 3.78 -11.52
C LYS A 335 -11.15 4.54 -10.28
N ASP A 336 -11.30 3.83 -9.16
CA ASP A 336 -11.82 4.39 -7.90
C ASP A 336 -10.76 4.45 -6.79
N ARG A 337 -9.67 3.70 -6.93
CA ARG A 337 -8.63 3.49 -5.91
C ARG A 337 -7.24 3.70 -6.48
N GLN A 338 -6.29 4.04 -5.64
CA GLN A 338 -4.88 4.09 -6.00
C GLN A 338 -4.23 2.74 -5.74
N LEU A 339 -3.60 2.16 -6.76
CA LEU A 339 -2.93 0.86 -6.67
C LEU A 339 -1.42 1.03 -6.86
N ILE A 340 -0.65 0.32 -6.05
CA ILE A 340 0.82 0.24 -6.12
C ILE A 340 1.16 -1.24 -6.26
N ILE A 341 1.64 -1.65 -7.42
CA ILE A 341 1.86 -3.05 -7.77
C ILE A 341 3.34 -3.24 -8.06
N ALA A 342 4.07 -3.94 -7.19
CA ALA A 342 5.44 -4.33 -7.51
C ALA A 342 5.43 -5.64 -8.31
N THR A 343 6.15 -5.67 -9.42
CA THR A 343 6.25 -6.83 -10.31
C THR A 343 7.60 -6.93 -10.99
N HIS A 344 7.92 -8.13 -11.43
CA HIS A 344 8.98 -8.42 -12.38
C HIS A 344 8.48 -9.26 -13.57
N SER A 345 7.17 -9.39 -13.75
CA SER A 345 6.54 -10.18 -14.81
C SER A 345 6.36 -9.38 -16.09
N PRO A 346 7.04 -9.76 -17.20
CA PRO A 346 6.81 -9.13 -18.50
C PRO A 346 5.38 -9.30 -18.99
N LEU A 347 4.72 -10.39 -18.63
CA LEU A 347 3.34 -10.66 -19.01
C LEU A 347 2.38 -9.68 -18.35
N LEU A 348 2.58 -9.40 -17.06
CA LEU A 348 1.75 -8.42 -16.35
C LEU A 348 1.97 -7.01 -16.88
N LEU A 349 3.23 -6.65 -17.19
CA LEU A 349 3.58 -5.34 -17.73
C LEU A 349 2.92 -5.01 -19.07
N ASN A 350 2.72 -6.02 -19.91
CA ASN A 350 2.12 -5.82 -21.24
C ASN A 350 0.68 -5.30 -21.21
N ASP A 351 0.04 -5.36 -20.05
CA ASP A 351 -1.32 -4.87 -19.88
C ASP A 351 -1.39 -3.41 -19.37
N PHE A 352 -0.27 -2.76 -19.09
CA PHE A 352 -0.22 -1.38 -18.57
C PHE A 352 0.46 -0.43 -19.56
N ASP A 353 0.13 0.85 -19.47
CA ASP A 353 0.77 1.90 -20.25
C ASP A 353 2.14 2.26 -19.63
N LEU A 354 3.08 2.78 -20.43
CA LEU A 354 4.41 3.15 -19.93
C LEU A 354 4.35 4.21 -18.83
N GLU A 355 3.39 5.11 -18.90
CA GLU A 355 3.13 6.16 -17.93
C GLU A 355 2.68 5.63 -16.56
N ASP A 356 2.18 4.39 -16.51
CA ASP A 356 1.81 3.72 -15.26
C ASP A 356 3.01 3.04 -14.59
N ILE A 357 4.17 2.95 -15.29
CA ILE A 357 5.31 2.14 -14.85
C ILE A 357 6.40 3.03 -14.28
N LEU A 358 6.78 2.76 -13.04
CA LEU A 358 7.92 3.33 -12.34
C LEU A 358 9.08 2.32 -12.36
N VAL A 359 10.15 2.65 -13.04
CA VAL A 359 11.30 1.73 -13.22
C VAL A 359 12.33 1.97 -12.13
N PHE A 360 12.53 0.96 -11.28
CA PHE A 360 13.48 0.96 -10.18
C PHE A 360 14.79 0.31 -10.62
N GLU A 361 15.88 1.04 -10.52
CA GLU A 361 17.22 0.60 -10.87
C GLU A 361 18.22 0.86 -9.75
N LYS A 362 19.36 0.21 -9.82
CA LYS A 362 20.53 0.53 -9.01
C LYS A 362 21.50 1.39 -9.78
N ASP A 363 21.97 2.47 -9.16
CA ASP A 363 23.07 3.26 -9.71
C ASP A 363 24.44 2.58 -9.46
N ALA A 364 25.51 3.22 -9.93
CA ALA A 364 26.88 2.74 -9.75
C ALA A 364 27.30 2.60 -8.27
N ASN A 365 26.61 3.26 -7.36
CA ASN A 365 26.86 3.22 -5.92
C ASN A 365 25.90 2.27 -5.18
N ASN A 366 25.17 1.41 -5.91
CA ASN A 366 24.16 0.50 -5.35
C ASN A 366 22.99 1.22 -4.66
N ALA A 367 22.74 2.49 -4.98
CA ALA A 367 21.59 3.23 -4.50
C ALA A 367 20.41 3.08 -5.49
N THR A 368 19.18 3.11 -4.97
CA THR A 368 17.98 3.05 -5.80
C THR A 368 17.74 4.39 -6.50
N SER A 369 17.49 4.33 -7.80
CA SER A 369 16.96 5.41 -8.62
C SER A 369 15.63 4.99 -9.24
N VAL A 370 14.74 5.95 -9.49
CA VAL A 370 13.44 5.70 -10.13
C VAL A 370 13.36 6.52 -11.41
N LYS A 371 13.01 5.85 -12.50
CA LYS A 371 12.85 6.46 -13.83
C LYS A 371 11.42 6.32 -14.30
N TYR A 372 11.01 7.27 -15.13
CA TYR A 372 9.71 7.32 -15.77
C TYR A 372 9.92 7.29 -17.26
N TYR A 373 9.06 6.63 -17.99
CA TYR A 373 9.09 6.55 -19.43
C TYR A 373 7.69 6.81 -19.99
N SER A 374 7.65 7.31 -21.21
CA SER A 374 6.46 7.53 -22.00
C SER A 374 6.63 6.92 -23.39
N GLU A 375 5.56 6.80 -24.16
CA GLU A 375 5.66 6.33 -25.56
C GLU A 375 6.56 7.24 -26.41
N ASP A 376 6.67 8.54 -26.10
CA ASP A 376 7.49 9.48 -26.85
C ASP A 376 9.00 9.23 -26.69
N ASP A 377 9.41 8.50 -25.63
CA ASP A 377 10.81 8.10 -25.43
C ASP A 377 11.23 6.97 -26.40
N PHE A 378 10.27 6.28 -27.04
CA PHE A 378 10.48 5.14 -27.92
C PHE A 378 9.80 5.29 -29.28
N PRO A 379 10.10 6.35 -30.06
CA PRO A 379 9.40 6.63 -31.30
C PRO A 379 9.56 5.52 -32.35
N GLN A 380 10.66 4.76 -32.30
CA GLN A 380 10.94 3.63 -33.19
C GLN A 380 10.06 2.41 -32.95
N TYR A 381 9.43 2.32 -31.77
CA TYR A 381 8.61 1.17 -31.35
C TYR A 381 7.12 1.53 -31.17
N LYS A 382 6.71 2.75 -31.50
CA LYS A 382 5.36 3.25 -31.27
C LYS A 382 4.32 2.32 -31.89
N GLY A 383 3.50 1.70 -31.00
CA GLY A 383 2.46 0.74 -31.40
C GLY A 383 2.93 -0.66 -31.77
N GLU A 384 4.23 -0.96 -31.73
CA GLU A 384 4.80 -2.25 -32.14
C GLU A 384 5.29 -3.08 -30.95
N LEU A 385 5.77 -2.46 -29.87
CA LEU A 385 6.29 -3.15 -28.70
C LEU A 385 5.49 -2.85 -27.43
N LEU A 386 5.21 -3.90 -26.67
CA LEU A 386 4.58 -3.83 -25.37
C LEU A 386 5.61 -3.55 -24.27
N PRO A 387 5.25 -2.90 -23.13
CA PRO A 387 6.19 -2.59 -22.05
C PRO A 387 7.01 -3.77 -21.53
N GLY A 388 6.40 -4.95 -21.43
CA GLY A 388 7.12 -6.16 -21.04
C GLY A 388 8.17 -6.59 -22.06
N GLN A 389 7.97 -6.32 -23.36
CA GLN A 389 8.96 -6.57 -24.40
C GLN A 389 10.09 -5.54 -24.33
N LEU A 390 9.79 -4.25 -24.14
CA LEU A 390 10.81 -3.21 -23.92
C LEU A 390 11.69 -3.56 -22.73
N TRP A 391 11.10 -4.08 -21.65
CA TRP A 391 11.87 -4.53 -20.49
C TRP A 391 12.72 -5.78 -20.80
N LEU A 392 12.18 -6.76 -21.53
CA LEU A 392 12.94 -7.95 -21.94
C LEU A 392 14.12 -7.60 -22.82
N ASN A 393 13.99 -6.59 -23.68
CA ASN A 393 15.04 -6.08 -24.57
C ASN A 393 16.04 -5.17 -23.84
N GLY A 394 15.78 -4.77 -22.58
CA GLY A 394 16.64 -3.88 -21.80
C GLY A 394 16.52 -2.40 -22.16
N GLU A 395 15.44 -2.00 -22.86
CA GLU A 395 15.16 -0.61 -23.22
C GLU A 395 14.60 0.18 -22.01
N ILE A 396 13.75 -0.46 -21.22
CA ILE A 396 13.29 0.06 -19.93
C ILE A 396 13.81 -0.85 -18.82
N GLY A 397 14.47 -0.24 -17.83
CA GLY A 397 15.06 -0.99 -16.73
C GLY A 397 16.43 -1.61 -17.05
N GLY A 398 17.29 -1.59 -16.05
CA GLY A 398 18.71 -1.79 -16.16
C GLY A 398 19.16 -3.13 -16.73
N LYS A 399 20.47 -3.13 -17.08
CA LYS A 399 21.18 -4.34 -17.47
C LYS A 399 20.98 -5.39 -16.39
N ARG A 400 20.51 -6.56 -16.79
CA ARG A 400 20.08 -7.60 -15.84
C ARG A 400 21.24 -8.21 -15.05
N TRP A 401 22.46 -8.13 -15.57
CA TRP A 401 23.71 -8.66 -14.94
C TRP A 401 24.94 -8.01 -15.56
#